data_35dc7ddacc0c42c3762ad764e0219cc5
#
_entry.id   35dc7ddacc0c42c3762ad764e0219cc5
#
_cell.length_a   1.000
_cell.length_b   1.000
_cell.length_c   1.000
_cell.angle_alpha   90.00
_cell.angle_beta   90.00
_cell.angle_gamma   90.00
#
_symmetry.space_group_name_H-M   'P 1'
#
loop_
_entity.id
_entity.type
_entity.pdbx_description
1 polymer ?
#
loop_
_entity_poly.entity_id
_entity_poly.type
_entity_poly.pdbx_seq_one_letter_code
_entity_poly.pdbx_strand_id
1 'polypeptide(L)'
;MEEKKKVVALLSGGLDSRLAVKMMQNQGFDVTAVAIKTPFCDFDCGRGCGFEIRETADSLGVELKTVYLGDDYIEMLKNPKHGYGSGMNPCIDCRSMMFKAGKKVMDDIGAEFIISGEVLGQRPMSQFAPALKTIEKESGLEGIIVRPLSAALLPPTQPEIDGIIKRENLGMIRGRSRKEQLKMAKEFGFDNPPNAGGGCLLTDPAFAIRAKDLFHHIETPTTNDIDLLKIGRHFRFDEKTKLIVGRHKDENEMLKALALPGDVLFDTKDHVGPISMLRGEDSEKNLKLAAAITLRYSDAPKDLACIVLTEKNDAKSEISTASVTESEYLQYRI
;
A
#
# COMPACT_ATOMS: atom_id res chain seq x y z
N MET A 1 -24.70 35.09 0.70
CA MET A 1 -23.99 34.07 1.51
C MET A 1 -22.52 34.18 1.11
N GLU A 2 -21.64 34.39 2.08
CA GLU A 2 -20.21 34.34 1.78
C GLU A 2 -19.87 32.95 1.21
N GLU A 3 -19.08 32.91 0.14
CA GLU A 3 -18.61 31.68 -0.46
C GLU A 3 -17.70 30.97 0.57
N LYS A 4 -17.98 29.69 0.85
CA LYS A 4 -17.16 28.95 1.80
C LYS A 4 -15.76 28.77 1.24
N LYS A 5 -14.76 29.02 2.06
CA LYS A 5 -13.36 28.79 1.69
C LYS A 5 -13.10 27.30 1.46
N LYS A 6 -12.42 26.97 0.36
CA LYS A 6 -12.14 25.60 -0.05
C LYS A 6 -10.85 25.11 0.58
N VAL A 7 -10.84 23.84 0.99
CA VAL A 7 -9.67 23.15 1.53
C VAL A 7 -9.58 21.72 0.98
N VAL A 8 -8.35 21.26 0.72
CA VAL A 8 -8.08 19.87 0.35
C VAL A 8 -7.73 19.07 1.59
N ALA A 9 -8.34 17.90 1.74
CA ALA A 9 -8.02 16.93 2.80
C ALA A 9 -7.42 15.66 2.24
N LEU A 10 -6.20 15.29 2.65
CA LEU A 10 -5.67 13.96 2.35
C LEU A 10 -6.42 12.92 3.19
N LEU A 11 -7.30 12.14 2.56
CA LEU A 11 -8.16 11.17 3.19
C LEU A 11 -7.61 9.75 2.99
N SER A 12 -7.31 9.06 4.11
CA SER A 12 -6.81 7.69 4.12
C SER A 12 -7.86 6.64 4.53
N GLY A 13 -9.09 7.06 4.84
CA GLY A 13 -10.12 6.20 5.43
C GLY A 13 -9.94 5.93 6.94
N GLY A 14 -8.77 6.22 7.50
CA GLY A 14 -8.50 6.05 8.93
C GLY A 14 -9.17 7.14 9.80
N LEU A 15 -9.36 6.84 11.09
CA LEU A 15 -10.02 7.73 12.04
C LEU A 15 -9.44 9.15 12.06
N ASP A 16 -8.12 9.29 12.11
CA ASP A 16 -7.46 10.58 12.22
C ASP A 16 -7.79 11.51 11.02
N SER A 17 -7.82 10.95 9.80
CA SER A 17 -8.20 11.72 8.62
C SER A 17 -9.69 12.13 8.60
N ARG A 18 -10.57 11.26 9.11
CA ARG A 18 -12.01 11.58 9.28
C ARG A 18 -12.21 12.73 10.28
N LEU A 19 -11.52 12.66 11.41
CA LEU A 19 -11.55 13.72 12.43
C LEU A 19 -11.03 15.05 11.91
N ALA A 20 -9.92 15.04 11.17
CA ALA A 20 -9.35 16.24 10.56
C ALA A 20 -10.35 16.92 9.61
N VAL A 21 -11.03 16.15 8.75
CA VAL A 21 -12.10 16.65 7.87
C VAL A 21 -13.22 17.27 8.69
N LYS A 22 -13.72 16.56 9.70
CA LYS A 22 -14.85 17.04 10.53
C LYS A 22 -14.51 18.33 11.28
N MET A 23 -13.29 18.47 11.78
CA MET A 23 -12.83 19.70 12.43
C MET A 23 -12.87 20.91 11.49
N MET A 24 -12.51 20.73 10.21
CA MET A 24 -12.57 21.82 9.23
C MET A 24 -14.00 22.13 8.81
N GLN A 25 -14.85 21.12 8.63
CA GLN A 25 -16.28 21.36 8.38
C GLN A 25 -16.94 22.14 9.50
N ASN A 26 -16.59 21.83 10.76
CA ASN A 26 -17.11 22.55 11.94
C ASN A 26 -16.63 24.01 12.00
N GLN A 27 -15.54 24.36 11.33
CA GLN A 27 -15.09 25.74 11.15
C GLN A 27 -15.66 26.42 9.89
N GLY A 28 -16.55 25.72 9.15
CA GLY A 28 -17.27 26.28 8.01
C GLY A 28 -16.59 26.14 6.67
N PHE A 29 -15.52 25.35 6.56
CA PHE A 29 -14.82 25.12 5.29
C PHE A 29 -15.59 24.16 4.37
N ASP A 30 -15.44 24.38 3.06
CA ASP A 30 -15.80 23.42 2.01
C ASP A 30 -14.63 22.49 1.76
N VAL A 31 -14.79 21.21 2.11
CA VAL A 31 -13.69 20.24 2.12
C VAL A 31 -13.81 19.30 0.93
N THR A 32 -12.80 19.27 0.07
CA THR A 32 -12.63 18.24 -0.96
C THR A 32 -11.64 17.19 -0.45
N ALA A 33 -12.07 15.95 -0.35
CA ALA A 33 -11.21 14.83 0.04
C ALA A 33 -10.38 14.34 -1.15
N VAL A 34 -9.11 14.04 -0.90
CA VAL A 34 -8.20 13.45 -1.89
C VAL A 34 -7.65 12.14 -1.35
N ALA A 35 -7.98 11.04 -2.02
CA ALA A 35 -7.39 9.73 -1.79
C ALA A 35 -6.20 9.54 -2.72
N ILE A 36 -5.03 9.27 -2.15
CA ILE A 36 -3.83 8.96 -2.92
C ILE A 36 -3.61 7.45 -2.92
N LYS A 37 -3.54 6.85 -4.09
CA LYS A 37 -3.28 5.42 -4.28
C LYS A 37 -1.92 5.20 -4.90
N THR A 38 -1.21 4.18 -4.42
CA THR A 38 0.10 3.75 -4.95
C THR A 38 -0.01 2.30 -5.39
N PRO A 39 0.92 1.76 -6.19
CA PRO A 39 0.95 0.34 -6.55
C PRO A 39 1.00 -0.61 -5.33
N PHE A 40 1.44 -0.10 -4.18
CA PHE A 40 1.55 -0.84 -2.91
C PHE A 40 0.35 -0.64 -1.98
N CYS A 41 -0.63 0.18 -2.37
CA CYS A 41 -1.90 0.28 -1.67
C CYS A 41 -2.82 -0.80 -2.22
N ASP A 42 -3.09 -1.82 -1.41
CA ASP A 42 -4.01 -2.88 -1.79
C ASP A 42 -5.43 -2.55 -1.37
N PHE A 43 -6.38 -2.83 -2.27
CA PHE A 43 -7.79 -2.72 -1.97
C PHE A 43 -8.25 -3.80 -0.98
N ASP A 44 -7.52 -4.93 -0.91
CA ASP A 44 -7.89 -6.13 -0.14
C ASP A 44 -6.84 -6.56 0.89
N CYS A 45 -5.91 -5.69 1.26
CA CYS A 45 -4.89 -6.07 2.25
C CYS A 45 -5.45 -6.30 3.67
N GLY A 46 -6.76 -6.23 3.87
CA GLY A 46 -7.42 -6.33 5.18
C GLY A 46 -6.99 -5.22 6.16
N ARG A 47 -6.24 -4.23 5.69
CA ARG A 47 -5.63 -3.16 6.49
C ARG A 47 -6.36 -1.82 6.35
N GLY A 48 -7.54 -1.81 5.70
CA GLY A 48 -8.48 -0.68 5.74
C GLY A 48 -8.20 0.48 4.76
N CYS A 49 -7.53 0.25 3.62
CA CYS A 49 -7.14 1.35 2.73
C CYS A 49 -8.00 1.53 1.47
N GLY A 50 -9.00 0.71 1.18
CA GLY A 50 -9.58 0.68 -0.16
C GLY A 50 -11.05 1.05 -0.27
N PHE A 51 -11.91 0.12 0.04
CA PHE A 51 -13.36 0.27 -0.13
C PHE A 51 -13.96 1.34 0.79
N GLU A 52 -13.45 1.45 2.01
CA GLU A 52 -13.97 2.35 3.03
C GLU A 52 -13.70 3.85 2.77
N ILE A 53 -12.82 4.22 1.80
CA ILE A 53 -12.53 5.64 1.56
C ILE A 53 -13.71 6.34 0.91
N ARG A 54 -14.37 5.71 -0.07
CA ARG A 54 -15.56 6.28 -0.71
C ARG A 54 -16.72 6.38 0.28
N GLU A 55 -17.03 5.29 0.97
CA GLU A 55 -18.06 5.28 2.03
C GLU A 55 -17.74 6.31 3.12
N THR A 56 -16.47 6.47 3.45
CA THR A 56 -16.02 7.51 4.39
C THR A 56 -16.30 8.92 3.86
N ALA A 57 -15.96 9.19 2.60
CA ALA A 57 -16.20 10.51 1.99
C ALA A 57 -17.71 10.79 1.91
N ASP A 58 -18.50 9.80 1.51
CA ASP A 58 -19.96 9.89 1.44
C ASP A 58 -20.56 10.16 2.83
N SER A 59 -20.09 9.45 3.87
CA SER A 59 -20.55 9.66 5.26
C SER A 59 -20.17 11.03 5.82
N LEU A 60 -19.09 11.63 5.35
CA LEU A 60 -18.65 12.97 5.70
C LEU A 60 -19.33 14.05 4.85
N GLY A 61 -20.04 13.67 3.79
CA GLY A 61 -20.66 14.58 2.83
C GLY A 61 -19.64 15.45 2.08
N VAL A 62 -18.49 14.86 1.68
CA VAL A 62 -17.42 15.54 0.96
C VAL A 62 -17.19 14.93 -0.42
N GLU A 63 -16.84 15.78 -1.39
CA GLU A 63 -16.40 15.32 -2.71
C GLU A 63 -15.10 14.52 -2.56
N LEU A 64 -15.01 13.36 -3.23
CA LEU A 64 -13.81 12.52 -3.25
C LEU A 64 -13.14 12.55 -4.62
N LYS A 65 -11.90 13.01 -4.65
CA LYS A 65 -11.00 12.85 -5.80
C LYS A 65 -9.97 11.78 -5.50
N THR A 66 -9.71 10.90 -6.48
CA THR A 66 -8.69 9.85 -6.35
C THR A 66 -7.54 10.13 -7.29
N VAL A 67 -6.32 10.12 -6.76
CA VAL A 67 -5.08 10.28 -7.53
C VAL A 67 -4.25 9.01 -7.42
N TYR A 68 -3.81 8.49 -8.56
CA TYR A 68 -2.95 7.32 -8.63
C TYR A 68 -1.50 7.75 -8.86
N LEU A 69 -0.61 7.31 -7.99
CA LEU A 69 0.84 7.42 -8.18
C LEU A 69 1.31 6.11 -8.82
N GLY A 70 1.76 6.17 -10.05
CA GLY A 70 2.18 5.02 -10.85
C GLY A 70 3.70 4.81 -10.84
N ASP A 71 4.29 4.84 -12.04
CA ASP A 71 5.71 4.54 -12.26
C ASP A 71 6.65 5.48 -11.50
N ASP A 72 6.31 6.77 -11.38
CA ASP A 72 7.06 7.74 -10.57
C ASP A 72 7.23 7.28 -9.11
N TYR A 73 6.20 6.59 -8.56
CA TYR A 73 6.28 6.06 -7.21
C TYR A 73 7.20 4.83 -7.13
N ILE A 74 7.21 3.99 -8.15
CA ILE A 74 8.10 2.83 -8.24
C ILE A 74 9.56 3.31 -8.34
N GLU A 75 9.84 4.30 -9.17
CA GLU A 75 11.18 4.90 -9.29
C GLU A 75 11.64 5.54 -7.97
N MET A 76 10.78 6.30 -7.31
CA MET A 76 11.09 6.85 -5.97
C MET A 76 11.39 5.72 -4.97
N LEU A 77 10.65 4.61 -5.02
CA LEU A 77 10.85 3.50 -4.11
C LEU A 77 12.19 2.78 -4.33
N LYS A 78 12.72 2.75 -5.54
CA LYS A 78 14.05 2.17 -5.83
C LYS A 78 15.18 2.97 -5.14
N ASN A 79 15.10 4.29 -5.18
CA ASN A 79 16.15 5.19 -4.66
C ASN A 79 15.53 6.35 -3.86
N PRO A 80 14.95 6.09 -2.68
CA PRO A 80 14.34 7.15 -1.89
C PRO A 80 15.42 8.10 -1.35
N LYS A 81 15.18 9.40 -1.51
CA LYS A 81 16.10 10.47 -1.07
C LYS A 81 16.39 10.42 0.44
N HIS A 82 15.39 10.03 1.22
CA HIS A 82 15.47 9.98 2.69
C HIS A 82 15.60 8.56 3.24
N GLY A 83 15.85 7.57 2.35
CA GLY A 83 16.05 6.18 2.73
C GLY A 83 14.77 5.46 3.17
N TYR A 84 14.97 4.26 3.68
CA TYR A 84 13.88 3.37 4.12
C TYR A 84 13.75 3.37 5.65
N GLY A 85 12.55 2.98 6.11
CA GLY A 85 12.29 2.68 7.51
C GLY A 85 12.73 1.26 7.89
N SER A 86 11.89 0.57 8.69
CA SER A 86 12.18 -0.80 9.15
C SER A 86 12.13 -1.86 8.05
N GLY A 87 11.43 -1.61 6.95
CA GLY A 87 11.32 -2.47 5.78
C GLY A 87 11.83 -1.76 4.52
N MET A 88 10.97 -1.70 3.49
CA MET A 88 11.20 -0.90 2.29
C MET A 88 10.30 0.35 2.24
N ASN A 89 9.86 0.84 3.37
CA ASN A 89 8.94 1.97 3.47
C ASN A 89 9.67 3.32 3.43
N PRO A 90 9.60 4.10 2.33
CA PRO A 90 10.23 5.42 2.19
C PRO A 90 9.29 6.51 2.71
N CYS A 91 8.96 6.50 4.01
CA CYS A 91 7.83 7.25 4.55
C CYS A 91 7.89 8.76 4.31
N ILE A 92 9.08 9.38 4.32
CA ILE A 92 9.24 10.82 4.06
C ILE A 92 8.98 11.12 2.58
N ASP A 93 9.64 10.38 1.68
CA ASP A 93 9.49 10.56 0.24
C ASP A 93 8.06 10.25 -0.23
N CYS A 94 7.49 9.16 0.29
CA CYS A 94 6.10 8.79 0.04
C CYS A 94 5.12 9.91 0.43
N ARG A 95 5.27 10.48 1.64
CA ARG A 95 4.44 11.59 2.09
C ARG A 95 4.63 12.84 1.25
N SER A 96 5.87 13.17 0.91
CA SER A 96 6.17 14.31 0.03
C SER A 96 5.49 14.18 -1.34
N MET A 97 5.51 12.97 -1.94
CA MET A 97 4.79 12.71 -3.19
C MET A 97 3.27 12.82 -3.03
N MET A 98 2.71 12.28 -1.93
CA MET A 98 1.28 12.39 -1.65
C MET A 98 0.84 13.86 -1.51
N PHE A 99 1.61 14.68 -0.81
CA PHE A 99 1.31 16.09 -0.68
C PHE A 99 1.47 16.85 -2.00
N LYS A 100 2.48 16.52 -2.83
CA LYS A 100 2.61 17.08 -4.19
C LYS A 100 1.38 16.77 -5.06
N ALA A 101 0.88 15.53 -4.96
CA ALA A 101 -0.35 15.16 -5.67
C ALA A 101 -1.57 15.90 -5.14
N GLY A 102 -1.67 16.06 -3.81
CA GLY A 102 -2.71 16.86 -3.18
C GLY A 102 -2.64 18.35 -3.56
N LYS A 103 -1.41 18.89 -3.72
CA LYS A 103 -1.18 20.26 -4.19
C LYS A 103 -1.76 20.51 -5.58
N LYS A 104 -1.57 19.58 -6.51
CA LYS A 104 -2.16 19.70 -7.84
C LYS A 104 -3.69 19.84 -7.77
N VAL A 105 -4.33 18.99 -6.95
CA VAL A 105 -5.79 19.10 -6.74
C VAL A 105 -6.17 20.42 -6.07
N MET A 106 -5.38 20.89 -5.09
CA MET A 106 -5.58 22.16 -4.42
C MET A 106 -5.55 23.34 -5.41
N ASP A 107 -4.55 23.36 -6.30
CA ASP A 107 -4.40 24.37 -7.34
C ASP A 107 -5.58 24.31 -8.34
N ASP A 108 -5.99 23.11 -8.77
CA ASP A 108 -7.08 22.89 -9.73
C ASP A 108 -8.45 23.39 -9.24
N ILE A 109 -8.73 23.26 -7.93
CA ILE A 109 -10.04 23.69 -7.35
C ILE A 109 -10.00 25.07 -6.71
N GLY A 110 -8.82 25.72 -6.68
CA GLY A 110 -8.61 27.00 -6.03
C GLY A 110 -8.76 26.91 -4.51
N ALA A 111 -8.31 25.84 -3.88
CA ALA A 111 -8.30 25.70 -2.43
C ALA A 111 -7.10 26.45 -1.82
N GLU A 112 -7.27 26.95 -0.59
CA GLU A 112 -6.29 27.84 0.05
C GLU A 112 -5.15 27.07 0.75
N PHE A 113 -5.44 25.86 1.25
CA PHE A 113 -4.47 25.03 1.99
C PHE A 113 -4.83 23.54 1.96
N ILE A 114 -3.94 22.71 2.48
CA ILE A 114 -4.12 21.26 2.61
C ILE A 114 -4.19 20.87 4.08
N ILE A 115 -5.06 19.92 4.41
CA ILE A 115 -5.09 19.28 5.73
C ILE A 115 -4.73 17.80 5.65
N SER A 116 -4.21 17.28 6.75
CA SER A 116 -3.99 15.85 6.94
C SER A 116 -4.34 15.39 8.35
N GLY A 117 -4.69 14.11 8.49
CA GLY A 117 -4.86 13.45 9.78
C GLY A 117 -3.55 13.04 10.46
N GLU A 118 -2.41 13.62 10.11
CA GLU A 118 -1.14 13.32 10.76
C GLU A 118 -1.12 13.81 12.21
N VAL A 119 -0.64 12.93 13.10
CA VAL A 119 -0.51 13.23 14.53
C VAL A 119 0.96 13.22 14.93
N LEU A 120 1.40 14.30 15.59
CA LEU A 120 2.78 14.46 16.04
C LEU A 120 3.24 13.27 16.91
N GLY A 121 4.31 12.58 16.51
CA GLY A 121 4.88 11.44 17.24
C GLY A 121 4.10 10.13 17.14
N GLN A 122 3.05 10.05 16.30
CA GLN A 122 2.25 8.81 16.17
C GLN A 122 2.96 7.77 15.32
N ARG A 123 3.54 8.16 14.18
CA ARG A 123 4.28 7.24 13.32
C ARG A 123 5.77 7.54 13.36
N PRO A 124 6.62 6.52 13.61
CA PRO A 124 8.05 6.68 13.50
C PRO A 124 8.40 7.08 12.06
N MET A 125 9.50 7.77 11.86
CA MET A 125 10.04 8.23 10.58
C MET A 125 9.32 9.46 9.99
N SER A 126 7.99 9.51 9.84
CA SER A 126 7.31 10.59 9.08
C SER A 126 6.55 11.61 9.92
N GLN A 127 6.25 11.32 11.19
CA GLN A 127 5.39 12.20 12.01
C GLN A 127 6.13 12.80 13.23
N PHE A 128 7.43 13.02 13.12
CA PHE A 128 8.22 13.81 14.05
C PHE A 128 8.47 15.20 13.47
N ALA A 129 8.62 16.21 14.31
CA ALA A 129 8.71 17.60 13.86
C ALA A 129 9.75 17.84 12.74
N PRO A 130 10.97 17.29 12.78
CA PRO A 130 11.93 17.43 11.67
C PRO A 130 11.42 16.81 10.37
N ALA A 131 10.80 15.61 10.42
CA ALA A 131 10.29 14.94 9.25
C ALA A 131 9.09 15.69 8.65
N LEU A 132 8.18 16.21 9.48
CA LEU A 132 7.07 17.02 9.03
C LEU A 132 7.54 18.27 8.28
N LYS A 133 8.57 18.96 8.80
CA LYS A 133 9.19 20.11 8.13
C LYS A 133 9.88 19.73 6.82
N THR A 134 10.55 18.58 6.76
CA THR A 134 11.15 18.06 5.54
C THR A 134 10.09 17.79 4.48
N ILE A 135 9.00 17.12 4.85
CA ILE A 135 7.86 16.82 3.97
C ILE A 135 7.24 18.12 3.40
N GLU A 136 7.04 19.14 4.22
CA GLU A 136 6.55 20.46 3.77
C GLU A 136 7.47 21.07 2.72
N LYS A 137 8.77 21.09 2.99
CA LYS A 137 9.77 21.63 2.07
C LYS A 137 9.83 20.83 0.75
N GLU A 138 9.89 19.49 0.83
CA GLU A 138 9.98 18.63 -0.35
C GLU A 138 8.72 18.68 -1.20
N SER A 139 7.56 18.93 -0.59
CA SER A 139 6.27 19.07 -1.31
C SER A 139 6.02 20.47 -1.86
N GLY A 140 6.82 21.48 -1.47
CA GLY A 140 6.58 22.89 -1.81
C GLY A 140 5.32 23.46 -1.16
N LEU A 141 5.00 23.01 0.05
CA LEU A 141 3.81 23.37 0.82
C LEU A 141 4.17 23.90 2.21
N GLU A 142 5.34 24.55 2.33
CA GLU A 142 5.79 25.12 3.61
C GLU A 142 4.76 26.11 4.16
N GLY A 143 4.37 25.89 5.40
CA GLY A 143 3.42 26.75 6.11
C GLY A 143 1.96 26.63 5.69
N ILE A 144 1.59 25.78 4.72
CA ILE A 144 0.22 25.61 4.25
C ILE A 144 -0.33 24.17 4.40
N ILE A 145 0.43 23.29 5.06
CA ILE A 145 -0.09 21.98 5.50
C ILE A 145 -0.56 22.11 6.95
N VAL A 146 -1.87 22.04 7.15
CA VAL A 146 -2.46 22.06 8.48
C VAL A 146 -2.69 20.63 8.97
N ARG A 147 -2.34 20.38 10.23
CA ARG A 147 -2.54 19.10 10.92
C ARG A 147 -3.52 19.29 12.08
N PRO A 148 -4.82 19.33 11.82
CA PRO A 148 -5.81 19.80 12.80
C PRO A 148 -5.72 19.12 14.16
N LEU A 149 -5.35 17.82 14.20
CA LEU A 149 -5.26 17.04 15.44
C LEU A 149 -4.07 17.42 16.33
N SER A 150 -2.99 17.99 15.75
CA SER A 150 -1.75 18.32 16.49
C SER A 150 -1.35 19.78 16.35
N ALA A 151 -2.11 20.62 15.69
CA ALA A 151 -1.70 21.96 15.30
C ALA A 151 -1.31 22.84 16.50
N ALA A 152 -1.97 22.69 17.64
CA ALA A 152 -1.64 23.45 18.85
C ALA A 152 -0.21 23.14 19.40
N LEU A 153 0.37 22.00 18.99
CA LEU A 153 1.73 21.57 19.37
C LEU A 153 2.79 21.90 18.30
N LEU A 154 2.39 22.44 17.18
CA LEU A 154 3.24 22.77 16.03
C LEU A 154 3.31 24.29 15.84
N PRO A 155 4.32 24.81 15.14
CA PRO A 155 4.32 26.22 14.74
C PRO A 155 3.06 26.58 13.98
N PRO A 156 2.52 27.81 14.14
CA PRO A 156 1.35 28.25 13.37
C PRO A 156 1.60 28.19 11.87
N THR A 157 0.61 27.72 11.14
CA THR A 157 0.60 27.75 9.67
C THR A 157 0.10 29.09 9.15
N GLN A 158 0.32 29.39 7.87
CA GLN A 158 -0.10 30.66 7.28
C GLN A 158 -1.64 30.89 7.42
N PRO A 159 -2.53 29.88 7.17
CA PRO A 159 -3.96 30.03 7.40
C PRO A 159 -4.35 30.35 8.84
N GLU A 160 -3.55 29.91 9.83
CA GLU A 160 -3.76 30.26 11.24
C GLU A 160 -3.29 31.69 11.54
N ILE A 161 -2.15 32.12 10.96
CA ILE A 161 -1.61 33.49 11.12
C ILE A 161 -2.55 34.52 10.50
N ASP A 162 -3.11 34.19 9.34
CA ASP A 162 -4.07 35.06 8.61
C ASP A 162 -5.47 35.07 9.23
N GLY A 163 -5.69 34.29 10.30
CA GLY A 163 -6.98 34.21 10.98
C GLY A 163 -8.07 33.48 10.18
N ILE A 164 -7.68 32.77 9.11
CA ILE A 164 -8.57 31.94 8.29
C ILE A 164 -9.05 30.73 9.11
N ILE A 165 -8.14 30.14 9.87
CA ILE A 165 -8.41 29.04 10.80
C ILE A 165 -8.36 29.57 12.23
N LYS A 166 -9.36 29.24 13.03
CA LYS A 166 -9.37 29.51 14.46
C LYS A 166 -8.55 28.45 15.18
N ARG A 167 -7.34 28.83 15.62
CA ARG A 167 -6.36 27.94 16.26
C ARG A 167 -6.88 27.30 17.55
N GLU A 168 -7.72 28.02 18.30
CA GLU A 168 -8.37 27.53 19.52
C GLU A 168 -9.27 26.32 19.29
N ASN A 169 -9.70 26.09 18.05
CA ASN A 169 -10.52 24.94 17.64
C ASN A 169 -9.66 23.77 17.10
N LEU A 170 -8.33 23.85 17.22
CA LEU A 170 -7.40 22.80 16.78
C LEU A 170 -6.93 21.95 17.96
N GLY A 171 -6.55 20.71 17.65
CA GLY A 171 -6.15 19.71 18.63
C GLY A 171 -4.69 19.83 19.09
N MET A 172 -4.42 19.23 20.25
CA MET A 172 -3.08 19.08 20.83
C MET A 172 -2.70 17.61 21.04
N ILE A 173 -3.13 16.75 20.14
CA ILE A 173 -2.90 15.30 20.23
C ILE A 173 -1.46 14.98 19.80
N ARG A 174 -0.81 14.07 20.56
CA ARG A 174 0.52 13.56 20.24
C ARG A 174 0.69 12.10 20.64
N GLY A 175 1.60 11.42 19.96
CA GLY A 175 1.99 10.04 20.28
C GLY A 175 1.01 9.00 19.72
N ARG A 176 1.15 7.76 20.20
CA ARG A 176 0.45 6.58 19.64
C ARG A 176 -0.88 6.27 20.29
N SER A 177 -1.19 6.90 21.41
CA SER A 177 -2.47 6.68 22.10
C SER A 177 -3.62 7.24 21.26
N ARG A 178 -4.71 6.46 21.14
CA ARG A 178 -5.92 6.86 20.42
C ARG A 178 -7.05 7.34 21.34
N LYS A 179 -6.78 7.52 22.63
CA LYS A 179 -7.83 7.86 23.60
C LYS A 179 -8.57 9.15 23.23
N GLU A 180 -7.83 10.21 22.90
CA GLU A 180 -8.41 11.50 22.51
C GLU A 180 -9.17 11.39 21.18
N GLN A 181 -8.61 10.69 20.20
CA GLN A 181 -9.30 10.49 18.91
C GLN A 181 -10.61 9.72 19.08
N LEU A 182 -10.64 8.68 19.93
CA LEU A 182 -11.86 7.92 20.20
C LEU A 182 -12.91 8.76 20.96
N LYS A 183 -12.47 9.66 21.84
CA LYS A 183 -13.36 10.63 22.50
C LYS A 183 -13.97 11.58 21.47
N MET A 184 -13.15 12.20 20.63
CA MET A 184 -13.59 13.09 19.57
C MET A 184 -14.53 12.38 18.57
N ALA A 185 -14.26 11.10 18.26
CA ALA A 185 -15.10 10.30 17.39
C ALA A 185 -16.54 10.22 17.91
N LYS A 186 -16.71 9.96 19.21
CA LYS A 186 -18.02 9.95 19.86
C LYS A 186 -18.70 11.31 19.82
N GLU A 187 -17.94 12.38 20.07
CA GLU A 187 -18.46 13.77 20.04
C GLU A 187 -18.92 14.17 18.63
N PHE A 188 -18.26 13.64 17.58
CA PHE A 188 -18.61 13.89 16.18
C PHE A 188 -19.62 12.89 15.61
N GLY A 189 -20.12 11.93 16.41
CA GLY A 189 -21.13 10.96 16.00
C GLY A 189 -20.57 9.82 15.12
N PHE A 190 -19.30 9.48 15.27
CA PHE A 190 -18.72 8.32 14.59
C PHE A 190 -18.88 7.06 15.46
N ASP A 191 -19.98 6.32 15.22
CA ASP A 191 -20.37 5.18 16.08
C ASP A 191 -19.39 4.01 16.03
N ASN A 192 -18.78 3.75 14.86
CA ASN A 192 -17.84 2.62 14.66
C ASN A 192 -16.53 3.12 14.05
N PRO A 193 -15.64 3.73 14.85
CA PRO A 193 -14.37 4.19 14.33
C PRO A 193 -13.52 2.97 13.88
N PRO A 194 -12.84 3.07 12.72
CA PRO A 194 -12.03 1.98 12.22
C PRO A 194 -10.94 1.60 13.21
N ASN A 195 -10.56 0.32 13.21
CA ASN A 195 -9.42 -0.17 13.99
C ASN A 195 -8.14 0.60 13.64
N ALA A 196 -7.16 0.54 14.53
CA ALA A 196 -5.85 1.10 14.23
C ALA A 196 -5.32 0.44 12.95
N GLY A 197 -5.07 1.23 11.92
CA GLY A 197 -4.53 0.71 10.66
C GLY A 197 -3.19 0.01 10.88
N GLY A 198 -3.08 -1.20 10.34
CA GLY A 198 -1.84 -1.95 10.32
C GLY A 198 -0.79 -1.26 9.52
N GLY A 199 0.23 -0.81 9.53
CA GLY A 199 1.23 -0.11 8.71
C GLY A 199 1.10 -0.34 7.21
N CYS A 200 1.93 0.33 6.47
CA CYS A 200 2.07 0.12 5.03
C CYS A 200 2.58 -1.30 4.74
N LEU A 201 2.17 -1.89 3.64
CA LEU A 201 2.63 -3.21 3.18
C LEU A 201 4.17 -3.28 3.09
N LEU A 202 4.82 -2.18 2.70
CA LEU A 202 6.29 -2.07 2.66
C LEU A 202 6.97 -2.16 4.05
N THR A 203 6.22 -2.13 5.14
CA THR A 203 6.73 -2.38 6.51
C THR A 203 6.64 -3.84 6.93
N ASP A 204 5.93 -4.67 6.17
CA ASP A 204 5.85 -6.11 6.42
C ASP A 204 7.18 -6.78 6.03
N PRO A 205 7.83 -7.52 6.94
CA PRO A 205 9.15 -8.08 6.66
C PRO A 205 9.17 -9.04 5.47
N ALA A 206 8.16 -9.91 5.35
CA ALA A 206 8.10 -10.88 4.27
C ALA A 206 7.85 -10.19 2.91
N PHE A 207 7.00 -9.17 2.90
CA PHE A 207 6.78 -8.36 1.69
C PHE A 207 8.04 -7.55 1.32
N ALA A 208 8.71 -6.96 2.29
CA ALA A 208 9.92 -6.18 2.06
C ALA A 208 11.06 -7.03 1.46
N ILE A 209 11.20 -8.30 1.87
CA ILE A 209 12.17 -9.23 1.28
C ILE A 209 11.83 -9.48 -0.18
N ARG A 210 10.57 -9.80 -0.51
CA ARG A 210 10.12 -10.02 -1.89
C ARG A 210 10.25 -8.79 -2.77
N ALA A 211 10.00 -7.60 -2.21
CA ALA A 211 10.18 -6.35 -2.92
C ALA A 211 11.66 -6.05 -3.19
N LYS A 212 12.56 -6.31 -2.23
CA LYS A 212 14.02 -6.20 -2.43
C LYS A 212 14.49 -7.13 -3.53
N ASP A 213 14.04 -8.39 -3.52
CA ASP A 213 14.33 -9.36 -4.57
C ASP A 213 13.89 -8.85 -5.95
N LEU A 214 12.67 -8.30 -6.05
CA LEU A 214 12.18 -7.74 -7.30
C LEU A 214 13.07 -6.60 -7.82
N PHE A 215 13.34 -5.60 -6.99
CA PHE A 215 14.15 -4.43 -7.38
C PHE A 215 15.63 -4.76 -7.62
N HIS A 216 16.14 -5.87 -7.08
CA HIS A 216 17.48 -6.35 -7.36
C HIS A 216 17.59 -6.97 -8.76
N HIS A 217 16.57 -7.71 -9.20
CA HIS A 217 16.61 -8.50 -10.41
C HIS A 217 15.92 -7.84 -11.62
N ILE A 218 15.02 -6.87 -11.40
CA ILE A 218 14.28 -6.20 -12.46
C ILE A 218 14.53 -4.68 -12.40
N GLU A 219 15.18 -4.19 -13.43
CA GLU A 219 15.54 -2.75 -13.51
C GLU A 219 14.30 -1.87 -13.60
N THR A 220 13.28 -2.29 -14.36
CA THR A 220 12.04 -1.53 -14.59
C THR A 220 10.82 -2.39 -14.24
N PRO A 221 10.51 -2.59 -12.96
CA PRO A 221 9.34 -3.35 -12.55
C PRO A 221 8.05 -2.70 -13.01
N THR A 222 7.11 -3.53 -13.44
CA THR A 222 5.76 -3.10 -13.84
C THR A 222 4.78 -3.21 -12.66
N THR A 223 3.59 -2.63 -12.80
CA THR A 223 2.49 -2.83 -11.85
C THR A 223 2.14 -4.31 -11.69
N ASN A 224 2.20 -5.11 -12.78
CA ASN A 224 1.97 -6.56 -12.73
C ASN A 224 2.99 -7.27 -11.82
N ASP A 225 4.28 -6.88 -11.87
CA ASP A 225 5.31 -7.44 -11.00
C ASP A 225 5.07 -7.08 -9.53
N ILE A 226 4.59 -5.87 -9.27
CA ILE A 226 4.22 -5.43 -7.91
C ILE A 226 3.00 -6.21 -7.39
N ASP A 227 1.99 -6.42 -8.22
CA ASP A 227 0.79 -7.18 -7.84
C ASP A 227 1.13 -8.62 -7.50
N LEU A 228 2.05 -9.24 -8.24
CA LEU A 228 2.53 -10.57 -7.93
C LEU A 228 3.22 -10.67 -6.56
N LEU A 229 3.87 -9.60 -6.06
CA LEU A 229 4.49 -9.62 -4.73
C LEU A 229 3.48 -9.81 -3.60
N LYS A 230 2.21 -9.47 -3.83
CA LYS A 230 1.15 -9.48 -2.81
C LYS A 230 0.62 -10.88 -2.54
N ILE A 231 0.80 -11.80 -3.46
CA ILE A 231 0.18 -13.14 -3.46
C ILE A 231 1.23 -14.26 -3.43
N GLY A 232 0.85 -15.38 -2.88
CA GLY A 232 1.62 -16.62 -2.96
C GLY A 232 2.86 -16.70 -2.08
N ARG A 233 3.57 -17.80 -2.27
CA ARG A 233 4.91 -18.10 -1.76
C ARG A 233 5.89 -17.94 -2.90
N HIS A 234 7.01 -17.28 -2.66
CA HIS A 234 7.97 -16.93 -3.69
C HIS A 234 9.25 -17.72 -3.56
N PHE A 235 9.78 -18.16 -4.72
CA PHE A 235 11.01 -18.92 -4.84
C PHE A 235 11.85 -18.34 -5.98
N ARG A 236 13.10 -17.97 -5.72
CA ARG A 236 14.06 -17.48 -6.71
C ARG A 236 14.96 -18.63 -7.11
N PHE A 237 14.89 -19.10 -8.38
CA PHE A 237 15.71 -20.19 -8.89
C PHE A 237 17.08 -19.71 -9.35
N ASP A 238 17.10 -18.55 -10.01
CA ASP A 238 18.29 -17.88 -10.53
C ASP A 238 18.02 -16.39 -10.76
N GLU A 239 18.96 -15.67 -11.35
CA GLU A 239 18.87 -14.22 -11.61
C GLU A 239 17.62 -13.81 -12.42
N LYS A 240 17.10 -14.70 -13.26
CA LYS A 240 16.00 -14.40 -14.19
C LYS A 240 14.71 -15.14 -13.87
N THR A 241 14.78 -16.19 -13.06
CA THR A 241 13.67 -17.15 -12.92
C THR A 241 13.10 -17.17 -11.52
N LYS A 242 11.80 -16.98 -11.43
CA LYS A 242 11.04 -16.94 -10.18
C LYS A 242 9.80 -17.81 -10.27
N LEU A 243 9.54 -18.62 -9.23
CA LEU A 243 8.30 -19.36 -9.07
C LEU A 243 7.44 -18.70 -7.99
N ILE A 244 6.14 -18.59 -8.25
CA ILE A 244 5.14 -18.14 -7.30
C ILE A 244 4.11 -19.24 -7.12
N VAL A 245 3.82 -19.64 -5.88
CA VAL A 245 2.90 -20.72 -5.52
C VAL A 245 1.74 -20.17 -4.73
N GLY A 246 0.52 -20.26 -5.21
CA GLY A 246 -0.70 -19.80 -4.53
C GLY A 246 -0.92 -20.50 -3.19
N ARG A 247 -1.60 -19.84 -2.25
CA ARG A 247 -1.89 -20.36 -0.90
C ARG A 247 -3.32 -20.84 -0.75
N HIS A 248 -4.23 -20.26 -1.51
CA HIS A 248 -5.67 -20.54 -1.51
C HIS A 248 -6.30 -20.21 -2.86
N LYS A 249 -7.59 -20.51 -3.00
CA LYS A 249 -8.32 -20.40 -4.27
C LYS A 249 -8.21 -19.00 -4.91
N ASP A 250 -8.39 -17.95 -4.12
CA ASP A 250 -8.40 -16.58 -4.66
C ASP A 250 -7.02 -16.20 -5.22
N GLU A 251 -5.92 -16.59 -4.55
CA GLU A 251 -4.57 -16.40 -5.09
C GLU A 251 -4.29 -17.24 -6.32
N ASN A 252 -4.85 -18.45 -6.40
CA ASN A 252 -4.76 -19.28 -7.61
C ASN A 252 -5.41 -18.59 -8.81
N GLU A 253 -6.60 -18.01 -8.63
CA GLU A 253 -7.27 -17.25 -9.68
C GLU A 253 -6.51 -15.96 -10.03
N MET A 254 -5.97 -15.27 -9.02
CA MET A 254 -5.14 -14.08 -9.27
C MET A 254 -3.86 -14.42 -10.05
N LEU A 255 -3.18 -15.54 -9.75
CA LEU A 255 -2.01 -15.97 -10.51
C LEU A 255 -2.34 -16.21 -11.99
N LYS A 256 -3.47 -16.87 -12.28
CA LYS A 256 -3.94 -17.04 -13.66
C LYS A 256 -4.22 -15.71 -14.36
N ALA A 257 -4.87 -14.78 -13.66
CA ALA A 257 -5.21 -13.46 -14.21
C ALA A 257 -3.98 -12.56 -14.43
N LEU A 258 -2.91 -12.73 -13.64
CA LEU A 258 -1.67 -11.96 -13.73
C LEU A 258 -0.61 -12.60 -14.64
N ALA A 259 -0.87 -13.81 -15.16
CA ALA A 259 0.06 -14.46 -16.08
C ALA A 259 0.22 -13.66 -17.38
N LEU A 260 1.45 -13.49 -17.81
CA LEU A 260 1.82 -12.81 -19.03
C LEU A 260 2.28 -13.84 -20.10
N PRO A 261 2.25 -13.48 -21.38
CA PRO A 261 2.85 -14.32 -22.42
C PRO A 261 4.28 -14.72 -22.06
N GLY A 262 4.55 -16.03 -22.08
CA GLY A 262 5.85 -16.59 -21.69
C GLY A 262 5.90 -17.15 -20.26
N ASP A 263 5.00 -16.76 -19.37
CA ASP A 263 4.87 -17.42 -18.06
C ASP A 263 4.35 -18.87 -18.24
N VAL A 264 4.80 -19.77 -17.35
CA VAL A 264 4.32 -21.15 -17.32
C VAL A 264 3.47 -21.35 -16.06
N LEU A 265 2.22 -21.74 -16.24
CA LEU A 265 1.33 -22.12 -15.14
C LEU A 265 1.46 -23.63 -14.86
N PHE A 266 1.36 -24.01 -13.59
CA PHE A 266 1.39 -25.39 -13.13
C PHE A 266 0.15 -25.70 -12.31
N ASP A 267 -0.42 -26.87 -12.52
CA ASP A 267 -1.56 -27.42 -11.76
C ASP A 267 -1.36 -28.90 -11.51
N THR A 268 -1.87 -29.44 -10.45
CA THR A 268 -1.84 -30.88 -10.16
C THR A 268 -2.99 -31.61 -10.86
N LYS A 269 -2.69 -32.67 -11.62
CA LYS A 269 -3.71 -33.36 -12.45
C LYS A 269 -4.80 -34.03 -11.62
N ASP A 270 -4.41 -34.85 -10.66
CA ASP A 270 -5.32 -35.79 -9.96
C ASP A 270 -5.47 -35.46 -8.45
N HIS A 271 -4.91 -34.34 -8.00
CA HIS A 271 -4.89 -33.96 -6.59
C HIS A 271 -5.26 -32.50 -6.40
N VAL A 272 -5.87 -32.17 -5.28
CA VAL A 272 -6.10 -30.77 -4.92
C VAL A 272 -4.76 -30.11 -4.62
N GLY A 273 -4.51 -28.96 -5.25
CA GLY A 273 -3.24 -28.27 -5.09
C GLY A 273 -3.30 -26.78 -5.46
N PRO A 274 -2.17 -26.11 -5.29
CA PRO A 274 -2.03 -24.72 -5.70
C PRO A 274 -1.84 -24.62 -7.22
N ILE A 275 -2.25 -23.48 -7.77
CA ILE A 275 -1.67 -23.01 -9.02
C ILE A 275 -0.32 -22.39 -8.70
N SER A 276 0.67 -22.72 -9.51
CA SER A 276 1.98 -22.07 -9.46
C SER A 276 2.27 -21.40 -10.79
N MET A 277 3.09 -20.35 -10.78
CA MET A 277 3.49 -19.62 -11.98
C MET A 277 5.01 -19.45 -11.99
N LEU A 278 5.64 -19.92 -13.04
CA LEU A 278 7.07 -19.71 -13.32
C LEU A 278 7.19 -18.52 -14.29
N ARG A 279 7.89 -17.50 -13.87
CA ARG A 279 8.29 -16.36 -14.71
C ARG A 279 9.79 -16.38 -14.91
N GLY A 280 10.23 -16.35 -16.16
CA GLY A 280 11.65 -16.37 -16.54
C GLY A 280 12.00 -17.54 -17.45
N GLU A 281 13.16 -18.16 -17.23
CA GLU A 281 13.66 -19.24 -18.09
C GLU A 281 12.96 -20.57 -17.77
N ASP A 282 12.32 -21.14 -18.78
CA ASP A 282 11.61 -22.43 -18.72
C ASP A 282 12.47 -23.63 -19.15
N SER A 283 13.72 -23.67 -18.71
CA SER A 283 14.59 -24.83 -18.91
C SER A 283 13.98 -26.09 -18.29
N GLU A 284 14.32 -27.26 -18.82
CA GLU A 284 13.83 -28.56 -18.29
C GLU A 284 14.08 -28.70 -16.79
N LYS A 285 15.22 -28.21 -16.31
CA LYS A 285 15.56 -28.16 -14.87
C LYS A 285 14.59 -27.29 -14.08
N ASN A 286 14.31 -26.07 -14.56
CA ASN A 286 13.43 -25.13 -13.89
C ASN A 286 11.97 -25.61 -13.90
N LEU A 287 11.51 -26.18 -15.01
CA LEU A 287 10.18 -26.77 -15.12
C LEU A 287 10.01 -27.96 -14.16
N LYS A 288 10.96 -28.88 -14.08
CA LYS A 288 10.90 -30.01 -13.13
C LYS A 288 10.90 -29.55 -11.68
N LEU A 289 11.76 -28.58 -11.34
CA LEU A 289 11.82 -28.01 -9.99
C LEU A 289 10.50 -27.30 -9.62
N ALA A 290 9.94 -26.51 -10.53
CA ALA A 290 8.65 -25.83 -10.32
C ALA A 290 7.51 -26.84 -10.10
N ALA A 291 7.43 -27.89 -10.92
CA ALA A 291 6.46 -28.96 -10.77
C ALA A 291 6.61 -29.69 -9.42
N ALA A 292 7.84 -30.01 -9.02
CA ALA A 292 8.11 -30.69 -7.75
C ALA A 292 7.76 -29.82 -6.54
N ILE A 293 8.00 -28.49 -6.59
CA ILE A 293 7.58 -27.54 -5.56
C ILE A 293 6.05 -27.39 -5.56
N THR A 294 5.39 -27.38 -6.71
CA THR A 294 3.92 -27.34 -6.78
C THR A 294 3.31 -28.57 -6.08
N LEU A 295 3.82 -29.76 -6.33
CA LEU A 295 3.42 -31.00 -5.65
C LEU A 295 3.66 -30.94 -4.14
N ARG A 296 4.72 -30.28 -3.68
CA ARG A 296 5.01 -30.13 -2.25
C ARG A 296 3.87 -29.46 -1.49
N TYR A 297 3.20 -28.51 -2.13
CA TYR A 297 2.10 -27.73 -1.54
C TYR A 297 0.70 -28.26 -1.92
N SER A 298 0.60 -29.41 -2.58
CA SER A 298 -0.65 -30.10 -2.90
C SER A 298 -0.96 -31.23 -1.92
N ASP A 299 -2.11 -31.86 -2.09
CA ASP A 299 -2.51 -33.09 -1.36
C ASP A 299 -1.93 -34.37 -1.98
N ALA A 300 -1.07 -34.25 -3.00
CA ALA A 300 -0.42 -35.38 -3.65
C ALA A 300 0.50 -36.14 -2.67
N PRO A 301 0.61 -37.50 -2.81
CA PRO A 301 1.59 -38.29 -2.07
C PRO A 301 3.00 -37.73 -2.27
N LYS A 302 3.77 -37.63 -1.19
CA LYS A 302 5.10 -36.96 -1.25
C LYS A 302 6.20 -37.87 -1.80
N ASP A 303 6.02 -39.18 -1.67
CA ASP A 303 7.01 -40.19 -2.03
C ASP A 303 6.78 -40.80 -3.42
N LEU A 304 5.70 -40.42 -4.10
CA LEU A 304 5.36 -40.96 -5.40
C LEU A 304 5.48 -39.90 -6.50
N ALA A 305 5.84 -40.33 -7.69
CA ALA A 305 5.76 -39.48 -8.87
C ALA A 305 4.30 -39.23 -9.26
N CYS A 306 3.94 -37.95 -9.34
CA CYS A 306 2.61 -37.50 -9.76
C CYS A 306 2.70 -36.62 -10.99
N ILE A 307 1.60 -36.48 -11.71
CA ILE A 307 1.54 -35.66 -12.92
C ILE A 307 1.16 -34.23 -12.54
N VAL A 308 1.95 -33.29 -13.03
CA VAL A 308 1.69 -31.86 -13.00
C VAL A 308 1.42 -31.39 -14.41
N LEU A 309 0.27 -30.75 -14.61
CA LEU A 309 -0.09 -30.10 -15.85
C LEU A 309 0.64 -28.80 -15.97
N THR A 310 1.15 -28.47 -17.14
CA THR A 310 1.74 -27.17 -17.44
C THR A 310 1.00 -26.51 -18.59
N GLU A 311 0.88 -25.19 -18.55
CA GLU A 311 0.26 -24.39 -19.59
C GLU A 311 1.12 -23.15 -19.87
N LYS A 312 1.52 -22.98 -21.14
CA LYS A 312 2.27 -21.82 -21.65
C LYS A 312 1.69 -21.38 -22.98
N ASN A 313 1.18 -20.16 -23.07
CA ASN A 313 0.56 -19.61 -24.28
C ASN A 313 -0.50 -20.59 -24.88
N ASP A 314 -1.41 -21.09 -24.06
CA ASP A 314 -2.46 -22.09 -24.41
C ASP A 314 -1.93 -23.51 -24.77
N ALA A 315 -0.61 -23.70 -24.88
CA ALA A 315 -0.04 -25.03 -25.08
C ALA A 315 0.06 -25.78 -23.76
N LYS A 316 -0.51 -26.98 -23.70
CA LYS A 316 -0.54 -27.85 -22.51
C LYS A 316 0.43 -29.00 -22.64
N SER A 317 1.12 -29.30 -21.54
CA SER A 317 1.97 -30.47 -21.44
C SER A 317 1.92 -31.07 -20.01
N GLU A 318 2.57 -32.21 -19.83
CA GLU A 318 2.57 -32.93 -18.55
C GLU A 318 4.01 -33.20 -18.09
N ILE A 319 4.25 -33.02 -16.80
CA ILE A 319 5.52 -33.34 -16.16
C ILE A 319 5.27 -34.38 -15.07
N SER A 320 5.90 -35.54 -15.17
CA SER A 320 5.89 -36.54 -14.11
C SER A 320 7.09 -36.33 -13.19
N THR A 321 6.84 -36.06 -11.92
CA THR A 321 7.89 -35.84 -10.92
C THR A 321 7.40 -36.19 -9.51
N ALA A 322 8.33 -36.46 -8.60
CA ALA A 322 8.04 -36.54 -7.17
C ALA A 322 8.12 -35.16 -6.50
N SER A 323 7.54 -35.03 -5.34
CA SER A 323 7.64 -33.83 -4.52
C SER A 323 9.08 -33.62 -4.02
N VAL A 324 9.52 -32.36 -3.90
CA VAL A 324 10.79 -31.99 -3.25
C VAL A 324 10.70 -32.11 -1.72
N THR A 325 11.81 -32.39 -1.10
CA THR A 325 11.97 -32.31 0.37
C THR A 325 12.09 -30.86 0.82
N GLU A 326 11.90 -30.61 2.11
CA GLU A 326 11.99 -29.26 2.64
C GLU A 326 13.37 -28.63 2.48
N SER A 327 14.42 -29.41 2.70
CA SER A 327 15.82 -28.96 2.53
C SER A 327 16.15 -28.57 1.10
N GLU A 328 15.54 -29.23 0.11
CA GLU A 328 15.80 -28.97 -1.30
C GLU A 328 15.18 -27.64 -1.79
N TYR A 329 14.00 -27.25 -1.30
CA TYR A 329 13.35 -26.04 -1.80
C TYR A 329 13.58 -24.79 -0.94
N LEU A 330 13.92 -24.94 0.34
CA LEU A 330 14.11 -23.79 1.23
C LEU A 330 15.22 -22.84 0.78
N GLN A 331 16.25 -23.37 0.11
CA GLN A 331 17.33 -22.53 -0.44
C GLN A 331 16.86 -21.53 -1.50
N TYR A 332 15.72 -21.79 -2.14
CA TYR A 332 15.13 -20.93 -3.17
C TYR A 332 14.08 -19.96 -2.60
N ARG A 333 13.67 -20.17 -1.35
CA ARG A 333 12.55 -19.40 -0.76
C ARG A 333 12.97 -17.99 -0.40
N ILE A 334 12.11 -17.03 -0.80
CA ILE A 334 12.26 -15.60 -0.51
C ILE A 334 11.31 -15.20 0.62
#